data_023850ef8bb56d27ea5231c8b460a17c
#
_entry.id   023850ef8bb56d27ea5231c8b460a17c
#
_cell.length_a   1.000
_cell.length_b   1.000
_cell.length_c   1.000
_cell.angle_alpha   90.00
_cell.angle_beta   90.00
_cell.angle_gamma   90.00
#
_symmetry.space_group_name_H-M   'P 1'
#
loop_
_entity.id
_entity.type
_entity.pdbx_description
1 polymer ?
#
loop_
_entity_poly.entity_id
_entity_poly.type
_entity_poly.pdbx_seq_one_letter_code
_entity_poly.pdbx_strand_id
1 'polypeptide(L)'
;MRSGARRDAVRPGAAKTGAALPLAALEALPVPVMLVDSGGRVLQANAAMRLRARAGASAPTLPDQYPAYHAALAGDLMTAREVPVVREIDGAAVHERLAAQPTPWGTAIAAIDGTPLAELAIRNAQTTRLASLGFMVAGVCHEVSNPLAAIHSMVQILQSKRGATPEMLEKGLAAISSNIARVLAITRTLTEFSRVREEPLRTVTLAQAVENAASLLRHRAGAHAVAVDAAIDPEVEALAQPSQLEQVVFNILLNAAQAMDGAGRVTVTGHRRGARAVLTIRDAGPGIAPEHLGRVFEPFFTTKADGVGTGLGLTISSEIVRELGGDLRAGNDPGGGASFVIELPAAEPRA
;
A
#
# COMPACT_ATOMS: atom_id res chain seq x y z
N MET A 1 -28.97 -16.54 -54.97
CA MET A 1 -27.69 -17.24 -55.02
C MET A 1 -27.01 -17.04 -53.69
N ARG A 2 -26.98 -18.07 -52.84
CA ARG A 2 -26.37 -18.06 -51.51
C ARG A 2 -24.96 -18.62 -51.63
N SER A 3 -23.93 -17.90 -51.18
CA SER A 3 -22.58 -18.45 -50.99
C SER A 3 -22.24 -18.36 -49.50
N GLY A 4 -22.26 -19.50 -48.86
CA GLY A 4 -21.83 -19.67 -47.46
C GLY A 4 -20.33 -19.85 -47.41
N ALA A 5 -19.66 -18.97 -46.67
CA ALA A 5 -18.26 -19.14 -46.30
C ALA A 5 -18.19 -20.03 -45.06
N ARG A 6 -17.69 -21.23 -45.23
CA ARG A 6 -17.31 -22.14 -44.13
C ARG A 6 -16.11 -21.59 -43.42
N ARG A 7 -16.25 -21.38 -42.11
CA ARG A 7 -15.13 -21.18 -41.18
C ARG A 7 -14.44 -22.56 -40.98
N ASP A 8 -13.28 -22.71 -41.56
CA ASP A 8 -12.40 -23.84 -41.27
C ASP A 8 -11.89 -23.70 -39.83
N ALA A 9 -12.35 -24.61 -38.97
CA ALA A 9 -11.77 -24.83 -37.66
C ALA A 9 -10.37 -25.39 -37.82
N VAL A 10 -9.36 -24.62 -37.45
CA VAL A 10 -7.96 -25.09 -37.38
C VAL A 10 -7.89 -26.15 -36.28
N ARG A 11 -7.79 -27.42 -36.71
CA ARG A 11 -7.43 -28.54 -35.84
C ARG A 11 -5.99 -28.33 -35.35
N PRO A 12 -5.67 -28.56 -34.05
CA PRO A 12 -4.29 -28.55 -33.60
C PRO A 12 -3.54 -29.70 -34.29
N GLY A 13 -2.71 -29.33 -35.27
CA GLY A 13 -1.89 -30.26 -36.01
C GLY A 13 -0.81 -30.86 -35.14
N ALA A 14 -0.59 -32.15 -35.35
CA ALA A 14 0.44 -32.99 -34.79
C ALA A 14 1.82 -32.28 -34.79
N ALA A 15 2.56 -32.45 -33.70
CA ALA A 15 3.93 -32.01 -33.51
C ALA A 15 4.78 -32.27 -34.76
N LYS A 16 5.18 -31.22 -35.45
CA LYS A 16 6.26 -31.30 -36.45
C LYS A 16 7.59 -31.48 -35.71
N THR A 17 8.00 -32.71 -35.60
CA THR A 17 9.38 -33.12 -35.30
C THR A 17 10.29 -32.47 -36.36
N GLY A 18 11.21 -31.59 -35.93
CA GLY A 18 12.30 -31.20 -36.80
C GLY A 18 12.74 -29.75 -36.78
N ALA A 19 13.02 -29.19 -35.63
CA ALA A 19 14.07 -28.20 -35.44
C ALA A 19 14.46 -28.28 -33.97
N ALA A 20 15.50 -29.04 -33.67
CA ALA A 20 16.12 -28.99 -32.36
C ALA A 20 16.48 -27.54 -32.08
N LEU A 21 15.91 -26.94 -31.05
CA LEU A 21 16.41 -25.67 -30.54
C LEU A 21 17.94 -25.86 -30.35
N PRO A 22 18.77 -24.98 -30.86
CA PRO A 22 20.21 -25.16 -30.63
C PRO A 22 20.41 -25.05 -29.11
N LEU A 23 20.52 -26.20 -28.43
CA LEU A 23 20.82 -26.33 -27.00
C LEU A 23 21.96 -25.40 -26.58
N ALA A 24 22.97 -25.28 -27.43
CA ALA A 24 24.09 -24.39 -27.23
C ALA A 24 23.71 -22.89 -27.19
N ALA A 25 22.71 -22.48 -27.95
CA ALA A 25 22.27 -21.08 -27.96
C ALA A 25 21.54 -20.70 -26.68
N LEU A 26 20.68 -21.59 -26.15
CA LEU A 26 20.01 -21.37 -24.88
C LEU A 26 21.01 -21.35 -23.71
N GLU A 27 21.99 -22.25 -23.74
CA GLU A 27 23.02 -22.34 -22.70
C GLU A 27 23.94 -21.12 -22.68
N ALA A 28 24.17 -20.49 -23.83
CA ALA A 28 25.02 -19.29 -23.96
C ALA A 28 24.33 -17.99 -23.50
N LEU A 29 23.04 -17.99 -23.23
CA LEU A 29 22.36 -16.81 -22.78
C LEU A 29 22.77 -16.44 -21.35
N PRO A 30 23.13 -15.16 -21.08
CA PRO A 30 23.55 -14.71 -19.76
C PRO A 30 22.36 -14.57 -18.80
N VAL A 31 21.15 -14.56 -19.32
CA VAL A 31 19.89 -14.48 -18.52
C VAL A 31 19.37 -15.89 -18.23
N PRO A 32 18.78 -16.13 -17.06
CA PRO A 32 18.13 -17.38 -16.72
C PRO A 32 16.95 -17.64 -17.64
N VAL A 33 17.00 -18.73 -18.40
CA VAL A 33 15.92 -19.10 -19.32
C VAL A 33 15.66 -20.60 -19.22
N MET A 34 14.37 -20.99 -19.29
CA MET A 34 13.95 -22.37 -19.41
C MET A 34 12.82 -22.51 -20.43
N LEU A 35 12.64 -23.74 -20.92
CA LEU A 35 11.55 -24.14 -21.76
C LEU A 35 10.71 -25.18 -21.00
N VAL A 36 9.39 -24.99 -20.99
CA VAL A 36 8.44 -25.83 -20.26
C VAL A 36 7.35 -26.30 -21.24
N ASP A 37 6.95 -27.57 -21.18
CA ASP A 37 5.82 -28.03 -21.97
C ASP A 37 4.46 -27.59 -21.38
N SER A 38 3.37 -27.87 -22.10
CA SER A 38 2.01 -27.52 -21.67
C SER A 38 1.58 -28.20 -20.38
N GLY A 39 2.23 -29.28 -19.97
CA GLY A 39 1.98 -29.98 -18.72
C GLY A 39 2.85 -29.51 -17.55
N GLY A 40 3.66 -28.47 -17.74
CA GLY A 40 4.53 -27.92 -16.69
C GLY A 40 5.84 -28.69 -16.49
N ARG A 41 6.21 -29.60 -17.41
CA ARG A 41 7.50 -30.30 -17.35
C ARG A 41 8.59 -29.40 -17.91
N VAL A 42 9.70 -29.27 -17.19
CA VAL A 42 10.87 -28.51 -17.65
C VAL A 42 11.59 -29.35 -18.72
N LEU A 43 11.51 -28.91 -19.96
CA LEU A 43 12.17 -29.56 -21.10
C LEU A 43 13.66 -29.22 -21.13
N GLN A 44 13.98 -27.95 -20.81
CA GLN A 44 15.34 -27.46 -20.78
C GLN A 44 15.46 -26.24 -19.88
N ALA A 45 16.63 -26.06 -19.26
CA ALA A 45 17.00 -24.85 -18.52
C ALA A 45 18.48 -24.61 -18.71
N ASN A 46 18.89 -23.34 -18.93
CA ASN A 46 20.31 -22.99 -19.01
C ASN A 46 20.98 -22.98 -17.63
N ALA A 47 22.31 -22.85 -17.58
CA ALA A 47 23.09 -22.89 -16.34
C ALA A 47 22.57 -21.84 -15.33
N ALA A 48 22.29 -20.62 -15.78
CA ALA A 48 21.80 -19.54 -14.94
C ALA A 48 20.41 -19.84 -14.33
N MET A 49 19.53 -20.54 -15.06
CA MET A 49 18.23 -20.96 -14.55
C MET A 49 18.36 -22.14 -13.58
N ARG A 50 19.23 -23.10 -13.85
CA ARG A 50 19.45 -24.27 -12.96
C ARG A 50 19.90 -23.87 -11.56
N LEU A 51 20.67 -22.78 -11.43
CA LEU A 51 21.06 -22.22 -10.13
C LEU A 51 19.86 -21.73 -9.28
N ARG A 52 18.70 -21.55 -9.90
CA ARG A 52 17.46 -21.12 -9.25
C ARG A 52 16.55 -22.28 -8.86
N ALA A 53 16.87 -23.50 -9.28
CA ALA A 53 16.09 -24.67 -8.95
C ALA A 53 16.14 -24.98 -7.45
N ARG A 54 15.05 -25.47 -6.91
CA ARG A 54 14.96 -25.90 -5.52
C ARG A 54 15.90 -27.10 -5.29
N ALA A 55 16.73 -27.01 -4.27
CA ALA A 55 17.60 -28.13 -3.87
C ALA A 55 16.75 -29.36 -3.48
N GLY A 56 17.14 -30.54 -3.99
CA GLY A 56 16.45 -31.79 -3.68
C GLY A 56 15.12 -32.00 -4.42
N ALA A 57 14.81 -31.22 -5.47
CA ALA A 57 13.64 -31.44 -6.30
C ALA A 57 13.67 -32.84 -6.92
N SER A 58 12.57 -33.61 -6.77
CA SER A 58 12.49 -35.03 -7.16
C SER A 58 12.00 -35.23 -8.60
N ALA A 59 11.30 -34.24 -9.17
CA ALA A 59 10.76 -34.33 -10.52
C ALA A 59 11.18 -33.11 -11.38
N PRO A 60 11.31 -33.30 -12.71
CA PRO A 60 11.66 -32.22 -13.62
C PRO A 60 10.43 -31.37 -13.99
N THR A 61 9.64 -30.94 -12.99
CA THR A 61 8.45 -30.14 -13.20
C THR A 61 8.62 -28.72 -12.66
N LEU A 62 7.90 -27.75 -13.26
CA LEU A 62 7.95 -26.35 -12.84
C LEU A 62 7.54 -26.19 -11.35
N PRO A 63 6.43 -26.79 -10.87
CA PRO A 63 6.05 -26.68 -9.45
C PRO A 63 7.06 -27.31 -8.50
N ASP A 64 7.76 -28.37 -8.91
CA ASP A 64 8.72 -29.07 -8.06
C ASP A 64 10.06 -28.34 -7.99
N GLN A 65 10.61 -27.97 -9.13
CA GLN A 65 11.92 -27.30 -9.22
C GLN A 65 11.85 -25.78 -8.96
N TYR A 66 10.77 -25.14 -9.39
CA TYR A 66 10.60 -23.67 -9.35
C TYR A 66 9.24 -23.27 -8.79
N PRO A 67 8.92 -23.58 -7.52
CA PRO A 67 7.59 -23.39 -6.95
C PRO A 67 7.14 -21.91 -6.95
N ALA A 68 8.04 -20.97 -6.71
CA ALA A 68 7.73 -19.55 -6.75
C ALA A 68 7.33 -19.08 -8.16
N TYR A 69 7.99 -19.61 -9.20
CA TYR A 69 7.66 -19.27 -10.59
C TYR A 69 6.33 -19.89 -11.01
N HIS A 70 6.09 -21.12 -10.61
CA HIS A 70 4.79 -21.77 -10.86
C HIS A 70 3.65 -20.99 -10.19
N ALA A 71 3.81 -20.61 -8.93
CA ALA A 71 2.81 -19.82 -8.20
C ALA A 71 2.55 -18.46 -8.86
N ALA A 72 3.61 -17.75 -9.28
CA ALA A 72 3.49 -16.46 -9.92
C ALA A 72 2.79 -16.54 -11.29
N LEU A 73 3.05 -17.61 -12.05
CA LEU A 73 2.38 -17.86 -13.32
C LEU A 73 0.96 -18.40 -13.15
N ALA A 74 0.52 -18.69 -11.91
CA ALA A 74 -0.79 -19.25 -11.59
C ALA A 74 -1.18 -20.50 -12.42
N GLY A 75 -0.18 -21.27 -12.86
CA GLY A 75 -0.33 -22.46 -13.69
C GLY A 75 -0.68 -22.22 -15.16
N ASP A 76 -0.91 -20.97 -15.58
CA ASP A 76 -1.16 -20.63 -16.98
C ASP A 76 0.16 -20.44 -17.72
N LEU A 77 0.52 -21.42 -18.53
CA LEU A 77 1.74 -21.47 -19.35
C LEU A 77 1.45 -21.16 -20.83
N MET A 78 0.21 -20.91 -21.21
CA MET A 78 -0.18 -20.75 -22.61
C MET A 78 -0.36 -19.30 -23.03
N THR A 79 -0.31 -18.35 -22.08
CA THR A 79 -0.50 -16.93 -22.33
C THR A 79 0.83 -16.18 -22.20
N ALA A 80 1.15 -15.35 -23.20
CA ALA A 80 2.32 -14.46 -23.13
C ALA A 80 2.08 -13.40 -22.05
N ARG A 81 2.99 -13.32 -21.04
CA ARG A 81 2.87 -12.37 -19.94
C ARG A 81 4.18 -12.12 -19.21
N GLU A 82 4.19 -11.01 -18.48
CA GLU A 82 5.23 -10.70 -17.52
C GLU A 82 4.62 -10.60 -16.13
N VAL A 83 5.24 -11.25 -15.15
CA VAL A 83 4.78 -11.24 -13.75
C VAL A 83 5.96 -10.97 -12.81
N PRO A 84 5.78 -10.14 -11.78
CA PRO A 84 6.78 -9.97 -10.73
C PRO A 84 6.79 -11.18 -9.80
N VAL A 85 7.99 -11.55 -9.34
CA VAL A 85 8.20 -12.61 -8.36
C VAL A 85 9.19 -12.14 -7.32
N VAL A 86 8.90 -12.41 -6.06
CA VAL A 86 9.85 -12.21 -4.96
C VAL A 86 10.24 -13.59 -4.44
N ARG A 87 11.53 -13.86 -4.38
CA ARG A 87 12.09 -15.08 -3.79
C ARG A 87 12.99 -14.72 -2.62
N GLU A 88 13.02 -15.56 -1.63
CA GLU A 88 13.98 -15.45 -0.54
C GLU A 88 15.17 -16.37 -0.83
N ILE A 89 16.38 -15.79 -0.83
CA ILE A 89 17.64 -16.51 -1.03
C ILE A 89 18.56 -16.06 0.10
N ASP A 90 19.01 -16.99 0.92
CA ASP A 90 19.91 -16.76 2.06
C ASP A 90 19.41 -15.63 3.00
N GLY A 91 18.09 -15.53 3.20
CA GLY A 91 17.45 -14.50 4.02
C GLY A 91 17.33 -13.13 3.35
N ALA A 92 17.73 -12.99 2.09
CA ALA A 92 17.56 -11.78 1.29
C ALA A 92 16.40 -11.91 0.30
N ALA A 93 15.60 -10.85 0.16
CA ALA A 93 14.56 -10.78 -0.86
C ALA A 93 15.18 -10.47 -2.23
N VAL A 94 14.97 -11.37 -3.19
CA VAL A 94 15.38 -11.19 -4.59
C VAL A 94 14.14 -10.93 -5.42
N HIS A 95 14.09 -9.75 -6.05
CA HIS A 95 13.00 -9.33 -6.93
C HIS A 95 13.32 -9.74 -8.36
N GLU A 96 12.48 -10.60 -8.95
CA GLU A 96 12.61 -11.03 -10.33
C GLU A 96 11.36 -10.68 -11.12
N ARG A 97 11.52 -10.51 -12.44
CA ARG A 97 10.41 -10.43 -13.39
C ARG A 97 10.48 -11.64 -14.28
N LEU A 98 9.40 -12.43 -14.31
CA LEU A 98 9.29 -13.56 -15.22
C LEU A 98 8.60 -13.09 -16.49
N ALA A 99 9.25 -13.31 -17.63
CA ALA A 99 8.64 -13.19 -18.95
C ALA A 99 8.34 -14.59 -19.47
N ALA A 100 7.07 -14.93 -19.63
CA ALA A 100 6.60 -16.19 -20.20
C ALA A 100 6.07 -15.94 -21.60
N GLN A 101 6.59 -16.69 -22.57
CA GLN A 101 6.24 -16.58 -23.99
C GLN A 101 5.98 -17.95 -24.58
N PRO A 102 4.75 -18.25 -25.05
CA PRO A 102 4.48 -19.46 -25.80
C PRO A 102 5.28 -19.53 -27.09
N THR A 103 5.85 -20.69 -27.36
CA THR A 103 6.62 -21.00 -28.56
C THR A 103 6.11 -22.30 -29.19
N PRO A 104 6.50 -22.64 -30.41
CA PRO A 104 6.15 -23.92 -31.04
C PRO A 104 6.65 -25.16 -30.27
N TRP A 105 7.61 -25.02 -29.39
CA TRP A 105 8.24 -26.09 -28.62
C TRP A 105 7.82 -26.17 -27.17
N GLY A 106 6.96 -25.24 -26.72
CA GLY A 106 6.55 -25.08 -25.35
C GLY A 106 6.61 -23.62 -24.91
N THR A 107 6.52 -23.31 -23.63
CA THR A 107 6.62 -21.94 -23.12
C THR A 107 8.04 -21.63 -22.70
N ALA A 108 8.63 -20.62 -23.30
CA ALA A 108 9.89 -20.06 -22.85
C ALA A 108 9.64 -19.13 -21.66
N ILE A 109 10.36 -19.36 -20.56
CA ILE A 109 10.31 -18.54 -19.34
C ILE A 109 11.69 -17.96 -19.10
N ALA A 110 11.78 -16.63 -19.07
CA ALA A 110 13.00 -15.91 -18.70
C ALA A 110 12.79 -15.23 -17.33
N ALA A 111 13.80 -15.32 -16.45
CA ALA A 111 13.81 -14.61 -15.19
C ALA A 111 14.82 -13.46 -15.24
N ILE A 112 14.33 -12.24 -15.09
CA ILE A 112 15.14 -11.02 -15.12
C ILE A 112 15.30 -10.53 -13.70
N ASP A 113 16.54 -10.35 -13.24
CA ASP A 113 16.82 -9.78 -11.93
C ASP A 113 16.40 -8.31 -11.89
N GLY A 114 15.36 -8.04 -11.14
CA GLY A 114 14.81 -6.71 -10.88
C GLY A 114 15.27 -6.10 -9.56
N THR A 115 16.09 -6.81 -8.77
CA THR A 115 16.53 -6.36 -7.45
C THR A 115 17.19 -4.98 -7.48
N PRO A 116 18.11 -4.67 -8.43
CA PRO A 116 18.70 -3.33 -8.50
C PRO A 116 17.68 -2.23 -8.79
N LEU A 117 16.66 -2.51 -9.60
CA LEU A 117 15.57 -1.56 -9.89
C LEU A 117 14.65 -1.38 -8.70
N ALA A 118 14.35 -2.47 -7.99
CA ALA A 118 13.55 -2.42 -6.76
C ALA A 118 14.28 -1.61 -5.67
N GLU A 119 15.57 -1.86 -5.45
CA GLU A 119 16.39 -1.08 -4.52
C GLU A 119 16.46 0.40 -4.90
N LEU A 120 16.64 0.72 -6.18
CA LEU A 120 16.63 2.11 -6.66
C LEU A 120 15.27 2.76 -6.44
N ALA A 121 14.17 2.05 -6.69
CA ALA A 121 12.82 2.55 -6.43
C ALA A 121 12.60 2.84 -4.94
N ILE A 122 13.05 1.94 -4.05
CA ILE A 122 12.99 2.12 -2.59
C ILE A 122 13.82 3.34 -2.18
N ARG A 123 15.06 3.47 -2.66
CA ARG A 123 15.93 4.62 -2.37
C ARG A 123 15.35 5.93 -2.89
N ASN A 124 14.78 5.93 -4.09
CA ASN A 124 14.12 7.11 -4.66
C ASN A 124 12.89 7.50 -3.84
N ALA A 125 12.04 6.54 -3.44
CA ALA A 125 10.90 6.78 -2.56
C ALA A 125 11.36 7.36 -1.21
N GLN A 126 12.42 6.81 -0.61
CA GLN A 126 13.04 7.34 0.60
C GLN A 126 13.53 8.79 0.41
N THR A 127 14.25 9.06 -0.69
CA THR A 127 14.77 10.39 -0.99
C THR A 127 13.64 11.39 -1.22
N THR A 128 12.59 10.99 -1.91
CA THR A 128 11.40 11.82 -2.13
C THR A 128 10.69 12.14 -0.82
N ARG A 129 10.52 11.16 0.08
CA ARG A 129 9.93 11.37 1.41
C ARG A 129 10.81 12.26 2.28
N LEU A 130 12.13 12.09 2.24
CA LEU A 130 13.07 12.97 2.96
C LEU A 130 13.08 14.40 2.38
N ALA A 131 12.92 14.55 1.06
CA ALA A 131 12.78 15.87 0.43
C ALA A 131 11.44 16.52 0.85
N SER A 132 10.34 15.77 0.87
CA SER A 132 9.05 16.24 1.40
C SER A 132 9.16 16.63 2.88
N LEU A 133 9.88 15.86 3.71
CA LEU A 133 10.22 16.25 5.09
C LEU A 133 11.04 17.52 5.12
N GLY A 134 11.99 17.73 4.19
CA GLY A 134 12.79 18.94 4.10
C GLY A 134 11.94 20.22 3.94
N PHE A 135 10.89 20.19 3.12
CA PHE A 135 9.91 21.26 3.01
C PHE A 135 9.09 21.44 4.29
N MET A 136 8.89 20.36 5.05
CA MET A 136 8.11 20.35 6.29
C MET A 136 8.95 20.71 7.53
N VAL A 137 10.30 20.72 7.44
CA VAL A 137 11.20 20.92 8.61
C VAL A 137 10.88 22.18 9.38
N ALA A 138 10.63 23.29 8.69
CA ALA A 138 10.28 24.54 9.36
C ALA A 138 8.97 24.41 10.17
N GLY A 139 7.94 23.78 9.61
CA GLY A 139 6.67 23.51 10.31
C GLY A 139 6.85 22.54 11.47
N VAL A 140 7.61 21.44 11.30
CA VAL A 140 7.94 20.49 12.36
C VAL A 140 8.67 21.18 13.53
N CYS A 141 9.68 22.00 13.21
CA CYS A 141 10.40 22.75 14.24
C CYS A 141 9.47 23.64 15.05
N HIS A 142 8.55 24.35 14.38
CA HIS A 142 7.55 25.18 15.06
C HIS A 142 6.58 24.35 15.91
N GLU A 143 6.06 23.25 15.36
CA GLU A 143 5.12 22.36 16.05
C GLU A 143 5.72 21.63 17.25
N VAL A 144 7.03 21.35 17.26
CA VAL A 144 7.74 20.78 18.41
C VAL A 144 8.16 21.87 19.40
N SER A 145 8.60 23.06 18.91
CA SER A 145 9.06 24.16 19.77
C SER A 145 7.91 24.74 20.61
N ASN A 146 6.70 24.83 20.07
CA ASN A 146 5.54 25.37 20.78
C ASN A 146 5.22 24.59 22.07
N PRO A 147 4.97 23.26 22.06
CA PRO A 147 4.73 22.51 23.29
C PRO A 147 5.94 22.50 24.24
N LEU A 148 7.17 22.50 23.72
CA LEU A 148 8.37 22.62 24.56
C LEU A 148 8.44 23.97 25.28
N ALA A 149 8.10 25.08 24.60
CA ALA A 149 8.04 26.39 25.21
C ALA A 149 6.92 26.45 26.28
N ALA A 150 5.76 25.85 26.03
CA ALA A 150 4.67 25.74 27.00
C ALA A 150 5.08 24.93 28.24
N ILE A 151 5.77 23.78 28.04
CA ILE A 151 6.34 22.99 29.14
C ILE A 151 7.33 23.84 29.96
N HIS A 152 8.26 24.51 29.28
CA HIS A 152 9.27 25.33 29.94
C HIS A 152 8.64 26.45 30.77
N SER A 153 7.71 27.18 30.19
CA SER A 153 6.97 28.24 30.92
C SER A 153 6.23 27.72 32.14
N MET A 154 5.57 26.55 32.00
CA MET A 154 4.85 25.95 33.12
C MET A 154 5.80 25.50 34.24
N VAL A 155 6.94 24.90 33.90
CA VAL A 155 7.98 24.56 34.87
C VAL A 155 8.50 25.79 35.60
N GLN A 156 8.75 26.92 34.91
CA GLN A 156 9.17 28.18 35.53
C GLN A 156 8.11 28.72 36.52
N ILE A 157 6.82 28.64 36.12
CA ILE A 157 5.72 29.05 37.02
C ILE A 157 5.71 28.21 38.29
N LEU A 158 5.82 26.88 38.14
CA LEU A 158 5.81 25.95 39.28
C LEU A 158 7.07 26.09 40.18
N GLN A 159 8.21 26.48 39.61
CA GLN A 159 9.45 26.74 40.35
C GLN A 159 9.47 28.11 41.03
N SER A 160 8.66 29.05 40.56
CA SER A 160 8.58 30.34 41.20
C SER A 160 8.04 30.20 42.61
N LYS A 161 8.81 30.64 43.62
CA LYS A 161 8.55 30.45 45.07
C LYS A 161 7.30 31.20 45.62
N ARG A 162 6.46 31.75 44.79
CA ARG A 162 5.23 32.43 45.21
C ARG A 162 4.05 31.47 45.13
N GLY A 163 3.89 30.64 46.19
CA GLY A 163 2.63 30.07 46.62
C GLY A 163 1.85 29.29 45.54
N ALA A 164 2.48 28.29 44.88
CA ALA A 164 1.72 27.37 44.03
C ALA A 164 0.69 26.63 44.93
N THR A 165 -0.58 26.85 44.69
CA THR A 165 -1.66 26.09 45.35
C THR A 165 -1.63 24.64 44.82
N PRO A 166 -2.08 23.65 45.61
CA PRO A 166 -2.20 22.25 45.13
C PRO A 166 -2.94 22.16 43.80
N GLU A 167 -3.96 22.96 43.61
CA GLU A 167 -4.75 23.01 42.37
C GLU A 167 -3.93 23.55 41.17
N MET A 168 -3.08 24.58 41.38
CA MET A 168 -2.17 25.08 40.35
C MET A 168 -1.12 24.05 40.00
N LEU A 169 -0.64 23.29 40.96
CA LEU A 169 0.33 22.21 40.75
C LEU A 169 -0.29 21.09 39.89
N GLU A 170 -1.48 20.67 40.20
CA GLU A 170 -2.20 19.64 39.45
C GLU A 170 -2.49 20.08 38.01
N LYS A 171 -3.03 21.28 37.78
CA LYS A 171 -3.23 21.84 36.46
C LYS A 171 -1.95 22.02 35.68
N GLY A 172 -0.88 22.45 36.33
CA GLY A 172 0.43 22.61 35.71
C GLY A 172 1.05 21.29 35.27
N LEU A 173 0.97 20.25 36.09
CA LEU A 173 1.45 18.91 35.74
C LEU A 173 0.63 18.28 34.61
N ALA A 174 -0.69 18.46 34.64
CA ALA A 174 -1.57 18.02 33.56
C ALA A 174 -1.21 18.68 32.22
N ALA A 175 -0.98 20.00 32.21
CA ALA A 175 -0.56 20.73 31.03
C ALA A 175 0.81 20.27 30.50
N ILE A 176 1.78 20.02 31.36
CA ILE A 176 3.09 19.48 31.02
C ILE A 176 2.91 18.10 30.37
N SER A 177 2.15 17.20 31.02
CA SER A 177 1.89 15.84 30.50
C SER A 177 1.25 15.86 29.12
N SER A 178 0.26 16.71 28.91
CA SER A 178 -0.44 16.90 27.61
C SER A 178 0.54 17.35 26.52
N ASN A 179 1.41 18.32 26.80
CA ASN A 179 2.39 18.81 25.83
C ASN A 179 3.48 17.77 25.52
N ILE A 180 3.91 16.97 26.49
CA ILE A 180 4.81 15.84 26.26
C ILE A 180 4.15 14.82 25.34
N ALA A 181 2.89 14.45 25.59
CA ALA A 181 2.15 13.53 24.74
C ALA A 181 2.05 14.05 23.28
N ARG A 182 1.86 15.36 23.10
CA ARG A 182 1.86 16.02 21.79
C ARG A 182 3.21 15.87 21.08
N VAL A 183 4.33 16.17 21.75
CA VAL A 183 5.67 16.00 21.17
C VAL A 183 5.92 14.55 20.75
N LEU A 184 5.56 13.59 21.61
CA LEU A 184 5.70 12.16 21.31
C LEU A 184 4.84 11.74 20.10
N ALA A 185 3.62 12.28 19.95
CA ALA A 185 2.77 12.01 18.81
C ALA A 185 3.39 12.53 17.51
N ILE A 186 3.89 13.77 17.48
CA ILE A 186 4.58 14.35 16.32
C ILE A 186 5.79 13.49 15.95
N THR A 187 6.62 13.13 16.92
CA THR A 187 7.84 12.33 16.68
C THR A 187 7.49 10.95 16.11
N ARG A 188 6.47 10.28 16.62
CA ARG A 188 5.99 8.99 16.09
C ARG A 188 5.53 9.12 14.63
N THR A 189 4.69 10.10 14.34
CA THR A 189 4.19 10.35 12.99
C THR A 189 5.32 10.60 11.98
N LEU A 190 6.34 11.37 12.37
CA LEU A 190 7.53 11.62 11.55
C LEU A 190 8.36 10.36 11.33
N THR A 191 8.50 9.54 12.37
CA THR A 191 9.26 8.28 12.28
C THR A 191 8.53 7.29 11.37
N GLU A 192 7.21 7.19 11.49
CA GLU A 192 6.39 6.34 10.62
C GLU A 192 6.43 6.82 9.17
N PHE A 193 6.35 8.13 8.94
CA PHE A 193 6.48 8.72 7.61
C PHE A 193 7.86 8.48 6.98
N SER A 194 8.92 8.55 7.77
CA SER A 194 10.31 8.32 7.32
C SER A 194 10.59 6.84 7.00
N ARG A 195 9.81 5.90 7.55
CA ARG A 195 9.98 4.47 7.29
C ARG A 195 9.42 4.08 5.93
N VAL A 196 10.29 3.62 5.03
CA VAL A 196 9.88 2.83 3.88
C VAL A 196 9.67 1.40 4.37
N ARG A 197 8.44 0.91 4.39
CA ARG A 197 8.19 -0.52 4.58
C ARG A 197 8.39 -1.19 3.22
N GLU A 198 9.31 -2.16 3.17
CA GLU A 198 9.54 -3.01 2.00
C GLU A 198 8.40 -4.05 1.86
N GLU A 199 7.17 -3.56 1.79
CA GLU A 199 6.03 -4.41 1.54
C GLU A 199 5.72 -4.38 0.04
N PRO A 200 5.71 -5.55 -0.66
CA PRO A 200 5.42 -5.56 -2.08
C PRO A 200 3.98 -5.13 -2.36
N LEU A 201 3.77 -4.47 -3.50
CA LEU A 201 2.44 -4.27 -4.05
C LEU A 201 1.78 -5.62 -4.27
N ARG A 202 0.59 -5.80 -3.74
CA ARG A 202 -0.22 -7.00 -3.92
C ARG A 202 -1.69 -6.65 -4.06
N THR A 203 -2.46 -7.60 -4.50
CA THR A 203 -3.91 -7.50 -4.51
C THR A 203 -4.44 -7.47 -3.08
N VAL A 204 -5.15 -6.41 -2.72
CA VAL A 204 -5.73 -6.18 -1.38
C VAL A 204 -7.22 -5.94 -1.53
N THR A 205 -8.03 -6.69 -0.81
CA THR A 205 -9.47 -6.51 -0.73
C THR A 205 -9.77 -5.24 0.08
N LEU A 206 -10.55 -4.31 -0.47
CA LEU A 206 -10.89 -3.06 0.22
C LEU A 206 -11.65 -3.32 1.53
N ALA A 207 -12.52 -4.33 1.54
CA ALA A 207 -13.27 -4.73 2.73
C ALA A 207 -12.36 -5.09 3.90
N GLN A 208 -11.30 -5.91 3.65
CA GLN A 208 -10.35 -6.31 4.68
C GLN A 208 -9.56 -5.13 5.24
N ALA A 209 -9.10 -4.22 4.37
CA ALA A 209 -8.37 -3.03 4.80
C ALA A 209 -9.24 -2.13 5.71
N VAL A 210 -10.51 -1.96 5.38
CA VAL A 210 -11.46 -1.19 6.18
C VAL A 210 -11.75 -1.87 7.52
N GLU A 211 -11.95 -3.19 7.53
CA GLU A 211 -12.20 -3.94 8.76
C GLU A 211 -11.02 -3.88 9.73
N ASN A 212 -9.80 -4.05 9.22
CA ASN A 212 -8.57 -3.93 10.01
C ASN A 212 -8.45 -2.52 10.61
N ALA A 213 -8.64 -1.48 9.81
CA ALA A 213 -8.58 -0.10 10.27
C ALA A 213 -9.68 0.22 11.30
N ALA A 214 -10.90 -0.24 11.07
CA ALA A 214 -12.00 -0.08 12.01
C ALA A 214 -11.78 -0.83 13.34
N SER A 215 -11.15 -2.01 13.27
CA SER A 215 -10.76 -2.76 14.48
C SER A 215 -9.74 -1.97 15.31
N LEU A 216 -8.72 -1.38 14.67
CA LEU A 216 -7.75 -0.52 15.36
C LEU A 216 -8.42 0.70 15.99
N LEU A 217 -9.41 1.31 15.32
CA LEU A 217 -10.14 2.46 15.85
C LEU A 217 -10.90 2.09 17.11
N ARG A 218 -11.57 0.94 17.17
CA ARG A 218 -12.33 0.46 18.35
C ARG A 218 -11.48 0.34 19.61
N HIS A 219 -10.19 0.04 19.48
CA HIS A 219 -9.27 -0.09 20.61
C HIS A 219 -8.65 1.25 21.05
N ARG A 220 -8.95 2.34 20.34
CA ARG A 220 -8.39 3.66 20.66
C ARG A 220 -9.27 4.40 21.67
N ALA A 221 -8.66 4.96 22.71
CA ALA A 221 -9.34 5.81 23.67
C ALA A 221 -9.99 7.02 22.97
N GLY A 222 -11.24 7.32 23.29
CA GLY A 222 -11.99 8.44 22.72
C GLY A 222 -12.69 8.14 21.39
N ALA A 223 -12.72 6.89 20.91
CA ALA A 223 -13.43 6.52 19.68
C ALA A 223 -14.41 5.32 19.88
N HIS A 224 -14.70 4.96 21.11
CA HIS A 224 -15.47 3.74 21.44
C HIS A 224 -16.94 3.78 20.99
N ALA A 225 -17.50 4.97 20.76
CA ALA A 225 -18.90 5.17 20.37
C ALA A 225 -19.07 5.48 18.88
N VAL A 226 -18.02 5.27 18.07
CA VAL A 226 -18.10 5.45 16.62
C VAL A 226 -18.48 4.13 15.96
N ALA A 227 -19.65 4.12 15.32
CA ALA A 227 -20.09 3.00 14.48
C ALA A 227 -19.53 3.16 13.07
N VAL A 228 -18.91 2.11 12.53
CA VAL A 228 -18.43 2.06 11.14
C VAL A 228 -19.31 1.08 10.37
N ASP A 229 -20.13 1.59 9.47
CA ASP A 229 -21.01 0.81 8.60
C ASP A 229 -20.38 0.69 7.22
N ALA A 230 -19.90 -0.50 6.90
CA ALA A 230 -19.22 -0.77 5.63
C ALA A 230 -20.15 -1.53 4.67
N ALA A 231 -20.39 -0.93 3.50
CA ALA A 231 -21.08 -1.53 2.36
C ALA A 231 -20.08 -1.58 1.18
N ILE A 232 -19.19 -2.56 1.20
CA ILE A 232 -18.12 -2.74 0.22
C ILE A 232 -18.38 -4.03 -0.54
N ASP A 233 -18.38 -3.93 -1.87
CA ASP A 233 -18.45 -5.11 -2.71
C ASP A 233 -17.24 -6.02 -2.41
N PRO A 234 -17.46 -7.28 -1.99
CA PRO A 234 -16.38 -8.20 -1.58
C PRO A 234 -15.34 -8.49 -2.67
N GLU A 235 -15.72 -8.32 -3.93
CA GLU A 235 -14.84 -8.57 -5.08
C GLU A 235 -13.98 -7.36 -5.45
N VAL A 236 -14.14 -6.23 -4.76
CA VAL A 236 -13.34 -5.04 -5.07
C VAL A 236 -11.97 -5.14 -4.42
N GLU A 237 -10.99 -5.33 -5.28
CA GLU A 237 -9.59 -5.44 -4.94
C GLU A 237 -8.79 -4.30 -5.58
N ALA A 238 -7.82 -3.77 -4.85
CA ALA A 238 -6.87 -2.77 -5.32
C ALA A 238 -5.45 -3.35 -5.34
N LEU A 239 -4.63 -2.83 -6.23
CA LEU A 239 -3.19 -3.09 -6.20
C LEU A 239 -2.56 -2.11 -5.20
N ALA A 240 -2.19 -2.59 -4.02
CA ALA A 240 -1.70 -1.75 -2.93
C ALA A 240 -0.70 -2.48 -2.03
N GLN A 241 -0.02 -1.72 -1.19
CA GLN A 241 0.66 -2.25 0.00
C GLN A 241 -0.34 -2.27 1.15
N PRO A 242 -0.69 -3.44 1.75
CA PRO A 242 -1.75 -3.57 2.75
C PRO A 242 -1.60 -2.61 3.91
N SER A 243 -0.41 -2.55 4.50
CA SER A 243 -0.17 -1.68 5.66
C SER A 243 -0.35 -0.19 5.34
N GLN A 244 -0.02 0.25 4.13
CA GLN A 244 -0.20 1.63 3.71
C GLN A 244 -1.68 1.96 3.47
N LEU A 245 -2.42 1.04 2.82
CA LEU A 245 -3.86 1.23 2.62
C LEU A 245 -4.61 1.26 3.95
N GLU A 246 -4.29 0.34 4.87
CA GLU A 246 -4.83 0.34 6.24
C GLU A 246 -4.53 1.65 6.98
N GLN A 247 -3.32 2.19 6.85
CA GLN A 247 -2.92 3.47 7.44
C GLN A 247 -3.74 4.64 6.89
N VAL A 248 -3.97 4.70 5.58
CA VAL A 248 -4.81 5.73 4.95
C VAL A 248 -6.23 5.66 5.49
N VAL A 249 -6.83 4.47 5.47
CA VAL A 249 -8.20 4.26 5.97
C VAL A 249 -8.29 4.61 7.45
N PHE A 250 -7.35 4.14 8.28
CA PHE A 250 -7.32 4.43 9.70
C PHE A 250 -7.21 5.94 9.99
N ASN A 251 -6.35 6.67 9.27
CA ASN A 251 -6.21 8.12 9.44
C ASN A 251 -7.52 8.86 9.14
N ILE A 252 -8.23 8.45 8.08
CA ILE A 252 -9.51 9.08 7.72
C ILE A 252 -10.59 8.73 8.76
N LEU A 253 -10.70 7.47 9.19
CA LEU A 253 -11.63 7.03 10.24
C LEU A 253 -11.35 7.75 11.56
N LEU A 254 -10.08 7.94 11.92
CA LEU A 254 -9.69 8.67 13.11
C LEU A 254 -10.07 10.15 13.02
N ASN A 255 -9.90 10.78 11.86
CA ASN A 255 -10.34 12.15 11.65
C ASN A 255 -11.85 12.29 11.76
N ALA A 256 -12.61 11.35 11.20
CA ALA A 256 -14.05 11.26 11.32
C ALA A 256 -14.48 11.14 12.79
N ALA A 257 -13.85 10.20 13.54
CA ALA A 257 -14.13 10.03 14.97
C ALA A 257 -13.89 11.31 15.77
N GLN A 258 -12.78 11.99 15.51
CA GLN A 258 -12.44 13.24 16.18
C GLN A 258 -13.39 14.40 15.81
N ALA A 259 -13.85 14.47 14.55
CA ALA A 259 -14.81 15.47 14.10
C ALA A 259 -16.21 15.30 14.74
N MET A 260 -16.51 14.08 15.20
CA MET A 260 -17.75 13.70 15.88
C MET A 260 -17.61 13.59 17.41
N ASP A 261 -16.55 14.15 18.00
CA ASP A 261 -16.26 14.07 19.44
C ASP A 261 -16.27 12.64 20.02
N GLY A 262 -15.83 11.67 19.20
CA GLY A 262 -15.71 10.26 19.58
C GLY A 262 -17.00 9.45 19.54
N ALA A 263 -18.12 10.03 19.11
CA ALA A 263 -19.42 9.35 19.02
C ALA A 263 -20.13 9.71 17.73
N GLY A 264 -20.60 8.71 16.98
CA GLY A 264 -21.32 8.95 15.73
C GLY A 264 -21.23 7.78 14.76
N ARG A 265 -21.54 8.06 13.50
CA ARG A 265 -21.58 7.06 12.43
C ARG A 265 -20.66 7.45 11.29
N VAL A 266 -19.89 6.48 10.83
CA VAL A 266 -19.09 6.57 9.60
C VAL A 266 -19.63 5.54 8.62
N THR A 267 -20.00 5.98 7.43
CA THR A 267 -20.43 5.09 6.34
C THR A 267 -19.28 4.92 5.37
N VAL A 268 -18.95 3.67 5.05
CA VAL A 268 -17.90 3.32 4.10
C VAL A 268 -18.51 2.55 2.94
N THR A 269 -18.34 3.04 1.72
CA THR A 269 -18.80 2.33 0.52
C THR A 269 -17.63 2.05 -0.40
N GLY A 270 -17.58 0.84 -0.98
CA GLY A 270 -16.54 0.43 -1.89
C GLY A 270 -17.11 -0.22 -3.15
N HIS A 271 -16.66 0.23 -4.33
CA HIS A 271 -17.08 -0.33 -5.60
C HIS A 271 -15.99 -0.22 -6.65
N ARG A 272 -16.09 -1.01 -7.70
CA ARG A 272 -15.22 -0.92 -8.86
C ARG A 272 -15.80 0.05 -9.90
N ARG A 273 -14.97 0.96 -10.41
CA ARG A 273 -15.31 1.88 -11.50
C ARG A 273 -14.26 1.75 -12.62
N GLY A 274 -14.52 0.86 -13.57
CA GLY A 274 -13.57 0.53 -14.64
C GLY A 274 -12.27 -0.05 -14.10
N ALA A 275 -11.14 0.59 -14.39
CA ALA A 275 -9.82 0.19 -13.91
C ALA A 275 -9.49 0.73 -12.50
N ARG A 276 -10.44 1.32 -11.80
CA ARG A 276 -10.25 1.89 -10.46
C ARG A 276 -11.10 1.17 -9.43
N ALA A 277 -10.51 0.92 -8.27
CA ALA A 277 -11.17 0.57 -7.03
C ALA A 277 -11.43 1.87 -6.28
N VAL A 278 -12.68 2.14 -5.94
CA VAL A 278 -13.12 3.39 -5.31
C VAL A 278 -13.63 3.09 -3.92
N LEU A 279 -13.08 3.75 -2.92
CA LEU A 279 -13.53 3.71 -1.53
C LEU A 279 -13.98 5.10 -1.11
N THR A 280 -15.21 5.22 -0.61
CA THR A 280 -15.75 6.47 -0.10
C THR A 280 -16.04 6.33 1.38
N ILE A 281 -15.51 7.23 2.20
CA ILE A 281 -15.68 7.28 3.66
C ILE A 281 -16.38 8.58 3.99
N ARG A 282 -17.56 8.49 4.64
CA ARG A 282 -18.40 9.63 5.04
C ARG A 282 -18.64 9.60 6.52
N ASP A 283 -18.44 10.73 7.17
CA ASP A 283 -18.83 10.91 8.58
C ASP A 283 -20.15 11.71 8.71
N ALA A 284 -20.72 11.63 9.89
CA ALA A 284 -21.91 12.41 10.28
C ALA A 284 -21.54 13.66 11.11
N GLY A 285 -20.30 14.16 10.96
CA GLY A 285 -19.80 15.31 11.67
C GLY A 285 -20.25 16.65 11.06
N PRO A 286 -19.61 17.76 11.45
CA PRO A 286 -19.96 19.10 10.98
C PRO A 286 -19.52 19.37 9.54
N GLY A 287 -18.74 18.46 8.91
CA GLY A 287 -18.15 18.67 7.60
C GLY A 287 -16.89 19.56 7.63
N ILE A 288 -16.44 19.95 6.46
CA ILE A 288 -15.24 20.79 6.24
C ILE A 288 -15.73 22.16 5.74
N ALA A 289 -15.30 23.23 6.39
CA ALA A 289 -15.62 24.57 5.92
C ALA A 289 -15.09 24.79 4.49
N PRO A 290 -15.86 25.44 3.60
CA PRO A 290 -15.48 25.58 2.18
C PRO A 290 -14.09 26.19 1.95
N GLU A 291 -13.70 27.15 2.79
CA GLU A 291 -12.37 27.79 2.78
C GLU A 291 -11.22 26.84 3.16
N HIS A 292 -11.53 25.71 3.77
CA HIS A 292 -10.55 24.71 4.21
C HIS A 292 -10.38 23.53 3.24
N LEU A 293 -11.37 23.28 2.36
CA LEU A 293 -11.34 22.15 1.44
C LEU A 293 -10.08 22.07 0.58
N GLY A 294 -9.59 23.21 0.11
CA GLY A 294 -8.35 23.29 -0.68
C GLY A 294 -7.07 23.06 0.13
N ARG A 295 -7.16 23.08 1.46
CA ARG A 295 -6.02 23.07 2.37
C ARG A 295 -5.90 21.86 3.26
N VAL A 296 -6.93 20.98 3.30
CA VAL A 296 -6.96 19.83 4.22
C VAL A 296 -5.82 18.85 4.03
N PHE A 297 -5.16 18.86 2.88
CA PHE A 297 -3.99 18.04 2.56
C PHE A 297 -2.66 18.78 2.75
N GLU A 298 -2.68 20.09 3.09
CA GLU A 298 -1.47 20.83 3.39
C GLU A 298 -0.85 20.30 4.69
N PRO A 299 0.49 20.17 4.75
CA PRO A 299 1.17 19.78 5.97
C PRO A 299 0.84 20.72 7.15
N PHE A 300 0.60 20.12 8.32
CA PHE A 300 0.28 20.82 9.58
C PHE A 300 -1.04 21.60 9.58
N PHE A 301 -1.80 21.57 8.51
CA PHE A 301 -3.12 22.19 8.50
C PHE A 301 -4.06 21.45 9.45
N THR A 302 -4.59 22.17 10.42
CA THR A 302 -5.59 21.66 11.38
C THR A 302 -6.52 22.77 11.83
N THR A 303 -7.79 22.46 11.98
CA THR A 303 -8.82 23.33 12.58
C THR A 303 -9.10 22.93 14.03
N LYS A 304 -8.41 21.90 14.53
CA LYS A 304 -8.58 21.39 15.89
C LYS A 304 -7.86 22.29 16.89
N ALA A 305 -8.42 22.38 18.11
CA ALA A 305 -7.78 23.13 19.18
C ALA A 305 -6.35 22.62 19.45
N ASP A 306 -5.52 23.51 19.98
CA ASP A 306 -4.10 23.23 20.24
C ASP A 306 -3.89 21.91 20.99
N GLY A 307 -3.14 20.99 20.36
CA GLY A 307 -2.75 19.71 20.94
C GLY A 307 -3.53 18.48 20.49
N VAL A 308 -4.64 18.61 19.77
CA VAL A 308 -5.49 17.47 19.41
C VAL A 308 -5.17 16.89 18.02
N GLY A 309 -4.54 17.66 17.13
CA GLY A 309 -4.19 17.20 15.78
C GLY A 309 -2.80 17.67 15.35
N THR A 310 -2.03 16.79 14.69
CA THR A 310 -0.71 17.11 14.14
C THR A 310 -0.80 17.79 12.77
N GLY A 311 -1.97 17.75 12.10
CA GLY A 311 -2.15 18.22 10.73
C GLY A 311 -1.37 17.42 9.67
N LEU A 312 -0.77 16.28 10.04
CA LEU A 312 0.03 15.43 9.14
C LEU A 312 -0.73 14.23 8.59
N GLY A 313 -1.79 13.78 9.26
CA GLY A 313 -2.48 12.55 8.90
C GLY A 313 -3.03 12.53 7.47
N LEU A 314 -3.73 13.58 7.04
CA LEU A 314 -4.30 13.68 5.70
C LEU A 314 -3.22 13.94 4.63
N THR A 315 -2.17 14.69 4.96
CA THR A 315 -1.02 14.90 4.08
C THR A 315 -0.36 13.56 3.74
N ILE A 316 -0.03 12.78 4.78
CA ILE A 316 0.57 11.44 4.63
C ILE A 316 -0.37 10.51 3.86
N SER A 317 -1.67 10.55 4.13
CA SER A 317 -2.66 9.74 3.41
C SER A 317 -2.69 10.09 1.92
N SER A 318 -2.62 11.37 1.56
CA SER A 318 -2.58 11.82 0.17
C SER A 318 -1.31 11.37 -0.55
N GLU A 319 -0.16 11.42 0.13
CA GLU A 319 1.11 10.96 -0.44
C GLU A 319 1.13 9.44 -0.65
N ILE A 320 0.67 8.66 0.33
CA ILE A 320 0.53 7.20 0.21
C ILE A 320 -0.36 6.84 -0.99
N VAL A 321 -1.54 7.45 -1.09
CA VAL A 321 -2.47 7.17 -2.20
C VAL A 321 -1.85 7.53 -3.54
N ARG A 322 -1.11 8.63 -3.63
CA ARG A 322 -0.38 9.03 -4.86
C ARG A 322 0.74 8.05 -5.21
N GLU A 323 1.52 7.57 -4.23
CA GLU A 323 2.56 6.55 -4.43
C GLU A 323 1.97 5.22 -4.93
N LEU A 324 0.75 4.88 -4.51
CA LEU A 324 -0.01 3.73 -5.00
C LEU A 324 -0.66 3.95 -6.39
N GLY A 325 -0.37 5.08 -7.05
CA GLY A 325 -0.94 5.43 -8.37
C GLY A 325 -2.41 5.82 -8.32
N GLY A 326 -2.89 6.24 -7.15
CA GLY A 326 -4.25 6.65 -6.85
C GLY A 326 -4.45 8.16 -6.72
N ASP A 327 -5.64 8.53 -6.26
CA ASP A 327 -6.04 9.90 -5.95
C ASP A 327 -6.90 9.93 -4.68
N LEU A 328 -6.71 10.93 -3.82
CA LEU A 328 -7.47 11.16 -2.59
C LEU A 328 -8.12 12.53 -2.63
N ARG A 329 -9.44 12.56 -2.53
CA ARG A 329 -10.23 13.79 -2.54
C ARG A 329 -11.02 13.95 -1.26
N ALA A 330 -11.18 15.20 -0.82
CA ALA A 330 -12.05 15.58 0.29
C ALA A 330 -13.20 16.46 -0.21
N GLY A 331 -14.35 16.32 0.41
CA GLY A 331 -15.53 17.12 0.15
C GLY A 331 -16.52 17.05 1.32
N ASN A 332 -17.67 17.63 1.13
CA ASN A 332 -18.80 17.50 2.06
C ASN A 332 -19.91 16.66 1.42
N ASP A 333 -20.57 15.85 2.23
CA ASP A 333 -21.76 15.13 1.79
C ASP A 333 -22.97 16.08 1.77
N PRO A 334 -23.84 16.01 0.75
CA PRO A 334 -25.07 16.82 0.72
C PRO A 334 -25.99 16.60 1.92
N GLY A 335 -25.90 15.42 2.56
CA GLY A 335 -26.63 15.08 3.79
C GLY A 335 -25.99 15.58 5.09
N GLY A 336 -24.84 16.26 5.01
CA GLY A 336 -24.01 16.71 6.11
C GLY A 336 -22.82 15.79 6.36
N GLY A 337 -21.79 16.33 7.04
CA GLY A 337 -20.54 15.62 7.29
C GLY A 337 -19.50 15.73 6.18
N ALA A 338 -18.28 15.25 6.45
CA ALA A 338 -17.23 15.20 5.47
C ALA A 338 -17.24 13.88 4.69
N SER A 339 -16.74 13.95 3.45
CA SER A 339 -16.61 12.81 2.54
C SER A 339 -15.21 12.75 2.00
N PHE A 340 -14.55 11.60 2.12
CA PHE A 340 -13.25 11.32 1.54
C PHE A 340 -13.38 10.21 0.51
N VAL A 341 -12.83 10.44 -0.68
CA VAL A 341 -12.85 9.48 -1.80
C VAL A 341 -11.43 9.07 -2.11
N ILE A 342 -11.15 7.78 -2.00
CA ILE A 342 -9.88 7.14 -2.38
C ILE A 342 -10.10 6.39 -3.68
N GLU A 343 -9.33 6.68 -4.69
CA GLU A 343 -9.32 5.96 -5.97
C GLU A 343 -7.95 5.30 -6.16
N LEU A 344 -7.91 3.98 -6.27
CA LEU A 344 -6.69 3.19 -6.50
C LEU A 344 -6.78 2.41 -7.81
N PRO A 345 -5.65 1.98 -8.40
CA PRO A 345 -5.68 0.99 -9.46
C PRO A 345 -6.38 -0.28 -8.97
N ALA A 346 -7.42 -0.72 -9.70
CA ALA A 346 -8.08 -1.98 -9.39
C ALA A 346 -7.18 -3.14 -9.79
N ALA A 347 -7.15 -4.20 -8.98
CA ALA A 347 -6.55 -5.45 -9.40
C ALA A 347 -7.32 -6.04 -10.59
N GLU A 348 -6.63 -6.74 -11.48
CA GLU A 348 -7.31 -7.46 -12.56
C GLU A 348 -8.23 -8.51 -11.96
N PRO A 349 -9.45 -8.69 -12.53
CA PRO A 349 -10.35 -9.76 -12.07
C PRO A 349 -9.62 -11.09 -12.14
N ARG A 350 -9.72 -11.88 -11.10
CA ARG A 350 -9.29 -13.29 -11.18
C ARG A 350 -10.20 -13.97 -12.20
N ALA A 351 -9.58 -14.47 -13.30
CA ALA A 351 -10.27 -15.25 -14.34
C ALA A 351 -10.77 -16.59 -13.80
#